data_95f8173fcb4db6690c9eddaf380f0d66
#
_entry.id   95f8173fcb4db6690c9eddaf380f0d66
#
_cell.length_a   1.000
_cell.length_b   1.000
_cell.length_c   1.000
_cell.angle_alpha   90.00
_cell.angle_beta   90.00
_cell.angle_gamma   90.00
#
_symmetry.space_group_name_H-M   'P 1'
#
loop_
_entity.id
_entity.type
_entity.pdbx_description
1 polymer ?
#
loop_
_entity_poly.entity_id
_entity_poly.type
_entity_poly.pdbx_seq_one_letter_code
_entity_poly.pdbx_strand_id
1 'polypeptide(L)'
;MKNLSILLLPLFFIFSCAENNSYNSRVLNADTENESWLLHGRTYDESRFSPLNDINDSNVHELGLSWSFETGTNRGHETTPIVVDGMMFITAPWSLVFALDAKTGKEIWSFDPEVDKAWARNACCDVVNRGVAVWGDQVVFATIDGRLISLDKASGAVNWDVLTIDKSKPYTITGAPRIIDGKIIIGNGGGEF
;
A
#
# COMPACT_ATOMS: atom_id res chain seq x y z
N MET A 1 -42.90 -40.30 -13.52
CA MET A 1 -42.09 -39.14 -13.85
C MET A 1 -41.33 -38.77 -12.59
N LYS A 2 -40.00 -39.04 -12.52
CA LYS A 2 -39.16 -38.76 -11.36
C LYS A 2 -38.43 -37.46 -11.62
N ASN A 3 -38.70 -36.43 -10.78
CA ASN A 3 -38.01 -35.14 -10.82
C ASN A 3 -36.61 -35.31 -10.20
N LEU A 4 -35.58 -35.12 -11.04
CA LEU A 4 -34.19 -35.10 -10.65
C LEU A 4 -33.85 -33.63 -10.27
N SER A 5 -33.78 -33.31 -8.98
CA SER A 5 -33.31 -32.00 -8.49
C SER A 5 -31.79 -32.02 -8.51
N ILE A 6 -31.19 -31.25 -9.41
CA ILE A 6 -29.75 -31.01 -9.48
C ILE A 6 -29.41 -29.94 -8.41
N LEU A 7 -28.68 -30.34 -7.39
CA LEU A 7 -28.14 -29.48 -6.37
C LEU A 7 -26.90 -28.80 -6.94
N LEU A 8 -27.01 -27.51 -7.34
CA LEU A 8 -25.86 -26.65 -7.66
C LEU A 8 -25.20 -26.23 -6.37
N LEU A 9 -24.07 -26.82 -6.01
CA LEU A 9 -23.19 -26.31 -4.96
C LEU A 9 -22.44 -25.08 -5.49
N PRO A 10 -22.36 -23.98 -4.76
CA PRO A 10 -21.59 -22.81 -5.23
C PRO A 10 -20.08 -23.06 -5.05
N LEU A 11 -19.37 -23.02 -6.16
CA LEU A 11 -17.91 -23.21 -6.31
C LEU A 11 -17.14 -21.89 -6.00
N PHE A 12 -17.53 -21.14 -4.98
CA PHE A 12 -17.00 -19.80 -4.75
C PHE A 12 -15.83 -19.68 -3.74
N PHE A 13 -15.35 -20.79 -3.14
CA PHE A 13 -14.36 -20.70 -2.04
C PHE A 13 -12.91 -21.03 -2.40
N ILE A 14 -12.60 -21.42 -3.64
CA ILE A 14 -11.24 -21.89 -3.98
C ILE A 14 -10.33 -20.78 -4.50
N PHE A 15 -10.85 -19.68 -5.04
CA PHE A 15 -10.03 -18.63 -5.67
C PHE A 15 -9.24 -17.80 -4.68
N SER A 16 -9.78 -17.40 -3.54
CA SER A 16 -9.12 -16.50 -2.59
C SER A 16 -7.88 -17.10 -1.92
N CYS A 17 -7.86 -18.41 -1.65
CA CYS A 17 -6.68 -19.06 -1.07
C CYS A 17 -5.54 -19.25 -2.07
N ALA A 18 -5.82 -19.39 -3.35
CA ALA A 18 -4.80 -19.56 -4.39
C ALA A 18 -4.06 -18.26 -4.69
N GLU A 19 -4.76 -17.12 -4.69
CA GLU A 19 -4.16 -15.80 -4.91
C GLU A 19 -3.26 -15.37 -3.75
N ASN A 20 -3.67 -15.61 -2.50
CA ASN A 20 -2.86 -15.31 -1.32
C ASN A 20 -1.54 -16.08 -1.30
N ASN A 21 -1.55 -17.36 -1.66
CA ASN A 21 -0.34 -18.17 -1.78
C ASN A 21 0.58 -17.68 -2.91
N SER A 22 0.01 -17.19 -4.01
CA SER A 22 0.74 -16.66 -5.15
C SER A 22 1.53 -15.40 -4.77
N TYR A 23 0.88 -14.41 -4.11
CA TYR A 23 1.56 -13.16 -3.74
C TYR A 23 2.64 -13.39 -2.66
N ASN A 24 2.37 -14.22 -1.66
CA ASN A 24 3.37 -14.58 -0.66
C ASN A 24 4.61 -15.25 -1.30
N SER A 25 4.40 -16.09 -2.31
CA SER A 25 5.49 -16.69 -3.06
C SER A 25 6.35 -15.65 -3.79
N ARG A 26 5.74 -14.60 -4.37
CA ARG A 26 6.47 -13.49 -4.98
C ARG A 26 7.38 -12.78 -3.97
N VAL A 27 6.83 -12.44 -2.80
CA VAL A 27 7.60 -11.78 -1.73
C VAL A 27 8.78 -12.63 -1.25
N LEU A 28 8.56 -13.94 -1.06
CA LEU A 28 9.61 -14.88 -0.64
C LEU A 28 10.70 -15.07 -1.71
N ASN A 29 10.37 -14.85 -2.97
CA ASN A 29 11.28 -14.94 -4.11
C ASN A 29 11.57 -13.57 -4.74
N ALA A 30 11.52 -12.49 -3.96
CA ALA A 30 11.67 -11.12 -4.46
C ALA A 30 12.96 -10.88 -5.27
N ASP A 31 14.00 -11.69 -5.05
CA ASP A 31 15.26 -11.64 -5.83
C ASP A 31 15.09 -12.13 -7.28
N THR A 32 13.97 -12.75 -7.61
CA THR A 32 13.63 -13.11 -8.99
C THR A 32 12.74 -12.07 -9.68
N GLU A 33 12.28 -11.05 -8.95
CA GLU A 33 11.42 -9.97 -9.42
C GLU A 33 12.09 -8.60 -9.22
N ASN A 34 13.23 -8.39 -9.85
CA ASN A 34 14.07 -7.21 -9.66
C ASN A 34 13.40 -5.89 -10.07
N GLU A 35 12.37 -5.94 -10.90
CA GLU A 35 11.58 -4.79 -11.35
C GLU A 35 10.53 -4.35 -10.32
N SER A 36 10.32 -5.16 -9.27
CA SER A 36 9.31 -4.90 -8.24
C SER A 36 9.95 -4.52 -6.91
N TRP A 37 9.24 -3.69 -6.14
CA TRP A 37 9.53 -3.37 -4.74
C TRP A 37 8.28 -3.69 -3.92
N LEU A 38 8.14 -4.98 -3.56
CA LEU A 38 6.88 -5.56 -3.12
C LEU A 38 6.48 -5.20 -1.68
N LEU A 39 7.45 -4.90 -0.82
CA LEU A 39 7.26 -4.54 0.58
C LEU A 39 7.97 -3.24 0.90
N HIS A 40 7.67 -2.64 2.06
CA HIS A 40 8.29 -1.43 2.55
C HIS A 40 9.82 -1.49 2.56
N GLY A 41 10.41 -2.60 3.00
CA GLY A 41 11.85 -2.87 2.96
C GLY A 41 12.27 -3.79 1.82
N ARG A 42 11.46 -3.96 0.78
CA ARG A 42 11.58 -4.87 -0.35
C ARG A 42 11.31 -6.34 0.00
N THR A 43 11.90 -6.86 1.04
CA THR A 43 11.82 -8.24 1.52
C THR A 43 11.35 -8.28 2.97
N TYR A 44 11.03 -9.45 3.51
CA TYR A 44 10.59 -9.58 4.91
C TYR A 44 11.70 -9.29 5.93
N ASP A 45 12.96 -9.42 5.55
CA ASP A 45 14.12 -9.04 6.38
C ASP A 45 14.41 -7.52 6.34
N GLU A 46 13.60 -6.74 5.61
CA GLU A 46 13.72 -5.28 5.49
C GLU A 46 15.13 -4.85 5.04
N SER A 47 15.76 -5.61 4.15
CA SER A 47 17.14 -5.36 3.68
C SER A 47 17.30 -4.04 2.95
N ARG A 48 16.22 -3.53 2.32
CA ARG A 48 16.20 -2.26 1.54
C ARG A 48 17.25 -2.22 0.44
N PHE A 49 17.66 -3.36 -0.03
CA PHE A 49 18.69 -3.53 -1.05
C PHE A 49 18.06 -4.00 -2.37
N SER A 50 18.43 -3.34 -3.48
CA SER A 50 18.05 -3.77 -4.84
C SER A 50 19.21 -4.57 -5.45
N PRO A 51 18.97 -5.77 -6.00
CA PRO A 51 19.99 -6.54 -6.71
C PRO A 51 20.27 -6.05 -8.13
N LEU A 52 19.59 -4.98 -8.60
CA LEU A 52 19.84 -4.36 -9.90
C LEU A 52 21.27 -3.80 -9.95
N ASN A 53 21.95 -3.99 -11.08
CA ASN A 53 23.33 -3.57 -11.31
C ASN A 53 23.46 -2.54 -12.44
N ASP A 54 22.36 -2.06 -13.01
CA ASP A 54 22.37 -1.08 -14.10
C ASP A 54 22.95 0.26 -13.65
N ILE A 55 22.75 0.62 -12.38
CA ILE A 55 23.36 1.80 -11.76
C ILE A 55 24.48 1.31 -10.83
N ASN A 56 25.69 1.83 -11.03
CA ASN A 56 26.89 1.45 -10.30
C ASN A 56 27.87 2.62 -10.20
N ASP A 57 29.00 2.43 -9.53
CA ASP A 57 30.02 3.46 -9.28
C ASP A 57 30.56 4.11 -10.57
N SER A 58 30.50 3.40 -11.71
CA SER A 58 31.02 3.93 -12.97
C SER A 58 30.04 4.84 -13.72
N ASN A 59 28.74 4.76 -13.44
CA ASN A 59 27.71 5.51 -14.18
C ASN A 59 26.71 6.28 -13.31
N VAL A 60 26.78 6.18 -11.97
CA VAL A 60 25.87 6.90 -11.06
C VAL A 60 25.90 8.42 -11.25
N HIS A 61 27.02 8.97 -11.71
CA HIS A 61 27.19 10.39 -12.00
C HIS A 61 26.47 10.85 -13.29
N GLU A 62 26.00 9.92 -14.12
CA GLU A 62 25.23 10.18 -15.33
C GLU A 62 23.72 10.22 -15.09
N LEU A 63 23.27 9.93 -13.85
CA LEU A 63 21.84 9.94 -13.52
C LEU A 63 21.23 11.33 -13.72
N GLY A 64 20.08 11.35 -14.41
CA GLY A 64 19.24 12.51 -14.59
C GLY A 64 17.81 12.28 -14.15
N LEU A 65 17.04 13.37 -14.02
CA LEU A 65 15.62 13.29 -13.71
C LEU A 65 14.86 12.67 -14.88
N SER A 66 14.21 11.54 -14.65
CA SER A 66 13.36 10.87 -15.64
C SER A 66 11.96 11.49 -15.68
N TRP A 67 11.34 11.65 -14.54
CA TRP A 67 10.03 12.27 -14.37
C TRP A 67 9.85 12.79 -12.96
N SER A 68 8.83 13.63 -12.74
CA SER A 68 8.38 14.09 -11.44
C SER A 68 6.86 14.06 -11.37
N PHE A 69 6.32 13.91 -10.16
CA PHE A 69 4.88 13.95 -9.89
C PHE A 69 4.57 14.92 -8.77
N GLU A 70 3.59 15.80 -8.97
CA GLU A 70 3.14 16.77 -7.98
C GLU A 70 1.91 16.25 -7.23
N THR A 71 2.03 16.09 -5.93
CA THR A 71 0.94 15.58 -5.06
C THR A 71 -0.06 16.66 -4.64
N GLY A 72 0.14 17.90 -5.07
CA GLY A 72 -0.74 19.03 -4.75
C GLY A 72 -0.59 19.57 -3.32
N THR A 73 0.47 19.23 -2.59
CA THR A 73 0.73 19.70 -1.23
C THR A 73 2.21 20.01 -1.01
N ASN A 74 2.46 21.01 -0.16
CA ASN A 74 3.83 21.40 0.28
C ASN A 74 4.19 20.81 1.65
N ARG A 75 3.33 19.96 2.24
CA ARG A 75 3.63 19.28 3.51
C ARG A 75 4.64 18.16 3.31
N GLY A 76 5.31 17.74 4.38
CA GLY A 76 6.33 16.69 4.33
C GLY A 76 5.80 15.35 3.80
N HIS A 77 6.55 14.74 2.90
CA HIS A 77 6.29 13.41 2.36
C HIS A 77 7.21 12.40 3.03
N GLU A 78 6.64 11.35 3.61
CA GLU A 78 7.39 10.28 4.29
C GLU A 78 7.08 8.90 3.70
N THR A 79 6.42 8.87 2.54
CA THR A 79 6.00 7.63 1.89
C THR A 79 7.19 6.80 1.42
N THR A 80 7.12 5.49 1.61
CA THR A 80 7.95 4.54 0.87
C THR A 80 7.17 4.08 -0.34
N PRO A 81 7.64 4.33 -1.57
CA PRO A 81 6.99 3.82 -2.77
C PRO A 81 6.98 2.29 -2.80
N ILE A 82 5.85 1.70 -3.15
CA ILE A 82 5.71 0.27 -3.46
C ILE A 82 5.54 0.15 -4.97
N VAL A 83 6.31 -0.74 -5.60
CA VAL A 83 6.24 -0.96 -7.04
C VAL A 83 5.87 -2.41 -7.33
N VAL A 84 4.74 -2.59 -8.00
CA VAL A 84 4.18 -3.90 -8.34
C VAL A 84 3.59 -3.85 -9.75
N ASP A 85 4.00 -4.77 -10.60
CA ASP A 85 3.45 -4.94 -11.96
C ASP A 85 3.49 -3.63 -12.79
N GLY A 86 4.57 -2.84 -12.64
CA GLY A 86 4.76 -1.57 -13.34
C GLY A 86 3.96 -0.39 -12.76
N MET A 87 3.20 -0.59 -11.70
CA MET A 87 2.50 0.47 -10.97
C MET A 87 3.28 0.85 -9.70
N MET A 88 3.43 2.16 -9.47
CA MET A 88 4.01 2.71 -8.25
C MET A 88 2.89 3.28 -7.37
N PHE A 89 2.84 2.85 -6.11
CA PHE A 89 1.89 3.34 -5.11
C PHE A 89 2.62 4.20 -4.10
N ILE A 90 2.14 5.41 -3.91
CA ILE A 90 2.65 6.37 -2.93
C ILE A 90 1.51 6.95 -2.11
N THR A 91 1.84 7.48 -0.94
CA THR A 91 0.93 8.28 -0.14
C THR A 91 1.43 9.70 0.00
N ALA A 92 0.52 10.63 0.24
CA ALA A 92 0.83 12.01 0.60
C ALA A 92 0.19 12.36 1.95
N PRO A 93 0.49 13.53 2.52
CA PRO A 93 -0.18 14.06 3.70
C PRO A 93 -1.70 13.98 3.58
N TRP A 94 -2.37 13.81 4.73
CA TRP A 94 -3.80 13.53 4.84
C TRP A 94 -4.20 12.13 4.32
N SER A 95 -3.21 11.25 4.19
CA SER A 95 -3.40 9.87 3.71
C SER A 95 -3.96 9.78 2.28
N LEU A 96 -3.70 10.78 1.45
CA LEU A 96 -3.96 10.70 0.01
C LEU A 96 -3.17 9.52 -0.57
N VAL A 97 -3.75 8.78 -1.49
CA VAL A 97 -3.09 7.66 -2.18
C VAL A 97 -3.06 7.93 -3.68
N PHE A 98 -1.94 7.64 -4.30
CA PHE A 98 -1.77 7.72 -5.75
C PHE A 98 -1.22 6.42 -6.30
N ALA A 99 -1.75 5.99 -7.43
CA ALA A 99 -1.16 4.97 -8.28
C ALA A 99 -0.61 5.64 -9.54
N LEU A 100 0.65 5.42 -9.80
CA LEU A 100 1.36 6.00 -10.92
C LEU A 100 1.89 4.89 -11.83
N ASP A 101 1.99 5.17 -13.11
CA ASP A 101 2.83 4.37 -14.01
C ASP A 101 4.29 4.55 -13.61
N ALA A 102 4.95 3.49 -13.17
CA ALA A 102 6.30 3.57 -12.60
C ALA A 102 7.35 4.05 -13.61
N LYS A 103 7.12 3.86 -14.91
CA LYS A 103 8.04 4.24 -15.96
C LYS A 103 7.93 5.72 -16.34
N THR A 104 6.72 6.29 -16.31
CA THR A 104 6.42 7.62 -16.83
C THR A 104 6.03 8.64 -15.77
N GLY A 105 5.71 8.20 -14.55
CA GLY A 105 5.17 9.03 -13.48
C GLY A 105 3.73 9.50 -13.72
N LYS A 106 3.06 9.02 -14.79
CA LYS A 106 1.68 9.41 -15.08
C LYS A 106 0.72 8.82 -14.06
N GLU A 107 -0.19 9.64 -13.52
CA GLU A 107 -1.26 9.18 -12.64
C GLU A 107 -2.20 8.20 -13.36
N ILE A 108 -2.45 7.07 -12.72
CA ILE A 108 -3.43 6.06 -13.15
C ILE A 108 -4.73 6.31 -12.41
N TRP A 109 -4.65 6.44 -11.09
CA TRP A 109 -5.76 6.85 -10.23
C TRP A 109 -5.24 7.51 -8.94
N SER A 110 -6.11 8.26 -8.28
CA SER A 110 -5.88 8.80 -6.94
C SER A 110 -7.09 8.60 -6.05
N PHE A 111 -6.87 8.59 -4.74
CA PHE A 111 -7.91 8.43 -3.73
C PHE A 111 -7.70 9.39 -2.56
N ASP A 112 -8.72 10.17 -2.21
CA ASP A 112 -8.78 10.99 -0.99
C ASP A 112 -9.71 10.31 0.02
N PRO A 113 -9.21 9.87 1.19
CA PRO A 113 -10.05 9.31 2.25
C PRO A 113 -10.93 10.34 2.97
N GLU A 114 -10.86 11.61 2.62
CA GLU A 114 -11.63 12.71 3.22
C GLU A 114 -11.50 12.76 4.75
N VAL A 115 -10.26 12.68 5.25
CA VAL A 115 -9.98 12.73 6.69
C VAL A 115 -10.45 14.05 7.30
N ASP A 116 -11.14 14.00 8.44
CA ASP A 116 -11.49 15.18 9.21
C ASP A 116 -10.23 15.96 9.61
N LYS A 117 -10.09 17.18 9.07
CA LYS A 117 -8.93 18.05 9.30
C LYS A 117 -8.74 18.40 10.78
N ALA A 118 -9.81 18.35 11.59
CA ALA A 118 -9.71 18.56 13.04
C ALA A 118 -8.89 17.45 13.74
N TRP A 119 -8.76 16.27 13.12
CA TRP A 119 -7.98 15.16 13.68
C TRP A 119 -6.47 15.43 13.72
N ALA A 120 -5.97 16.36 12.91
CA ALA A 120 -4.56 16.75 12.87
C ALA A 120 -3.99 17.17 14.23
N ARG A 121 -4.81 17.71 15.12
CA ARG A 121 -4.41 18.08 16.49
C ARG A 121 -3.89 16.91 17.33
N ASN A 122 -4.23 15.68 16.95
CA ASN A 122 -3.81 14.47 17.63
C ASN A 122 -2.49 13.90 17.07
N ALA A 123 -1.97 14.48 15.98
CA ALA A 123 -0.72 14.06 15.36
C ALA A 123 0.47 14.77 15.99
N CYS A 124 1.54 14.03 16.33
CA CYS A 124 2.76 14.61 16.89
C CYS A 124 3.58 15.37 15.84
N CYS A 125 3.60 14.91 14.60
CA CYS A 125 4.65 15.23 13.63
C CYS A 125 4.08 15.54 12.24
N ASP A 126 3.00 16.31 12.18
CA ASP A 126 2.20 16.58 10.99
C ASP A 126 1.33 15.40 10.54
N VAL A 127 0.55 15.63 9.49
CA VAL A 127 -0.43 14.67 8.92
C VAL A 127 0.21 13.76 7.88
N VAL A 128 1.41 13.30 8.16
CA VAL A 128 2.21 12.45 7.28
C VAL A 128 1.61 11.05 7.14
N ASN A 129 1.98 10.37 6.05
CA ASN A 129 1.67 8.96 5.83
C ASN A 129 2.88 8.25 5.23
N ARG A 130 3.25 7.06 5.78
CA ARG A 130 4.49 6.37 5.43
C ARG A 130 4.33 5.32 4.34
N GLY A 131 3.15 5.22 3.74
CA GLY A 131 2.95 4.39 2.56
C GLY A 131 1.85 3.35 2.69
N VAL A 132 1.74 2.54 1.67
CA VAL A 132 0.77 1.47 1.53
C VAL A 132 1.43 0.11 1.71
N ALA A 133 0.62 -0.94 1.82
CA ALA A 133 0.99 -2.32 1.52
C ALA A 133 0.15 -2.83 0.37
N VAL A 134 0.74 -3.62 -0.53
CA VAL A 134 0.03 -4.29 -1.61
C VAL A 134 -0.04 -5.77 -1.30
N TRP A 135 -1.18 -6.40 -1.60
CA TRP A 135 -1.35 -7.84 -1.49
C TRP A 135 -2.38 -8.34 -2.52
N GLY A 136 -1.91 -9.12 -3.49
CA GLY A 136 -2.74 -9.51 -4.63
C GLY A 136 -3.25 -8.29 -5.39
N ASP A 137 -4.56 -8.17 -5.50
CA ASP A 137 -5.23 -7.04 -6.15
C ASP A 137 -5.68 -5.94 -5.19
N GLN A 138 -5.12 -5.91 -3.97
CA GLN A 138 -5.46 -4.93 -2.96
C GLN A 138 -4.31 -3.99 -2.64
N VAL A 139 -4.62 -2.71 -2.50
CA VAL A 139 -3.76 -1.67 -1.93
C VAL A 139 -4.33 -1.28 -0.58
N VAL A 140 -3.59 -1.54 0.49
CA VAL A 140 -4.02 -1.31 1.87
C VAL A 140 -3.21 -0.19 2.48
N PHE A 141 -3.88 0.76 3.12
CA PHE A 141 -3.25 1.86 3.83
C PHE A 141 -4.07 2.26 5.06
N ALA A 142 -3.44 2.97 5.98
CA ALA A 142 -4.12 3.51 7.14
C ALA A 142 -4.24 5.02 7.04
N THR A 143 -5.30 5.56 7.62
CA THR A 143 -5.53 7.01 7.68
C THR A 143 -5.16 7.57 9.04
N ILE A 144 -4.85 8.86 9.09
CA ILE A 144 -4.46 9.52 10.33
C ILE A 144 -5.59 9.50 11.39
N ASP A 145 -6.85 9.42 10.96
CA ASP A 145 -8.02 9.29 11.85
C ASP A 145 -8.33 7.84 12.25
N GLY A 146 -7.42 6.91 11.97
CA GLY A 146 -7.45 5.55 12.46
C GLY A 146 -8.29 4.56 11.68
N ARG A 147 -8.63 4.85 10.43
CA ARG A 147 -9.23 3.87 9.52
C ARG A 147 -8.16 3.06 8.81
N LEU A 148 -8.43 1.82 8.55
CA LEU A 148 -7.69 0.96 7.63
C LEU A 148 -8.56 0.75 6.40
N ILE A 149 -8.03 1.06 5.23
CA ILE A 149 -8.78 1.07 3.96
C ILE A 149 -8.07 0.18 2.96
N SER A 150 -8.84 -0.60 2.22
CA SER A 150 -8.37 -1.36 1.06
C SER A 150 -9.01 -0.83 -0.21
N LEU A 151 -8.16 -0.59 -1.19
CA LEU A 151 -8.56 -0.21 -2.54
C LEU A 151 -8.26 -1.34 -3.52
N ASP A 152 -9.05 -1.43 -4.58
CA ASP A 152 -8.71 -2.24 -5.74
C ASP A 152 -7.47 -1.67 -6.43
N LYS A 153 -6.47 -2.51 -6.66
CA LYS A 153 -5.17 -2.12 -7.21
C LYS A 153 -5.27 -1.45 -8.58
N ALA A 154 -6.16 -1.91 -9.42
CA ALA A 154 -6.25 -1.44 -10.80
C ALA A 154 -7.06 -0.14 -10.94
N SER A 155 -8.11 0.04 -10.13
CA SER A 155 -9.08 1.13 -10.28
C SER A 155 -9.07 2.16 -9.16
N GLY A 156 -8.49 1.86 -8.00
CA GLY A 156 -8.59 2.71 -6.80
C GLY A 156 -9.97 2.67 -6.11
N ALA A 157 -10.88 1.81 -6.55
CA ALA A 157 -12.19 1.65 -5.92
C ALA A 157 -12.06 1.07 -4.52
N VAL A 158 -12.89 1.53 -3.57
CA VAL A 158 -12.88 1.05 -2.19
C VAL A 158 -13.42 -0.37 -2.12
N ASN A 159 -12.62 -1.31 -1.63
CA ASN A 159 -13.05 -2.66 -1.30
C ASN A 159 -13.70 -2.69 0.09
N TRP A 160 -13.04 -2.07 1.07
CA TRP A 160 -13.52 -1.93 2.44
C TRP A 160 -12.83 -0.77 3.16
N ASP A 161 -13.49 -0.25 4.19
CA ASP A 161 -13.03 0.83 5.08
C ASP A 161 -13.45 0.48 6.52
N VAL A 162 -12.49 0.34 7.43
CA VAL A 162 -12.71 -0.13 8.79
C VAL A 162 -12.01 0.77 9.80
N LEU A 163 -12.74 1.23 10.82
CA LEU A 163 -12.17 1.93 11.95
C LEU A 163 -11.42 0.95 12.87
N THR A 164 -10.14 1.24 13.15
CA THR A 164 -9.25 0.35 13.93
C THR A 164 -8.82 0.92 15.27
N ILE A 165 -9.23 2.14 15.61
CA ILE A 165 -8.88 2.81 16.87
C ILE A 165 -10.12 3.14 17.71
N ASP A 166 -9.89 3.44 18.98
CA ASP A 166 -10.89 4.07 19.86
C ASP A 166 -10.88 5.58 19.63
N LYS A 167 -11.92 6.11 18.95
CA LYS A 167 -12.04 7.57 18.66
C LYS A 167 -12.24 8.44 19.89
N SER A 168 -12.49 7.89 21.07
CA SER A 168 -12.51 8.67 22.32
C SER A 168 -11.11 9.07 22.80
N LYS A 169 -10.07 8.49 22.17
CA LYS A 169 -8.65 8.72 22.48
C LYS A 169 -7.96 9.44 21.33
N PRO A 170 -6.85 10.16 21.58
CA PRO A 170 -6.12 10.89 20.55
C PRO A 170 -5.24 9.99 19.69
N TYR A 171 -5.72 8.81 19.34
CA TYR A 171 -4.98 7.86 18.53
C TYR A 171 -4.89 8.30 17.06
N THR A 172 -3.73 8.09 16.45
CA THR A 172 -3.47 8.37 15.05
C THR A 172 -2.71 7.21 14.40
N ILE A 173 -2.84 7.06 13.09
CA ILE A 173 -2.01 6.13 12.34
C ILE A 173 -1.30 6.89 11.21
N THR A 174 0.03 6.87 11.26
CA THR A 174 0.90 7.45 10.22
C THR A 174 1.82 6.40 9.60
N GLY A 175 1.87 5.19 10.18
CA GLY A 175 2.68 4.08 9.72
C GLY A 175 2.10 3.37 8.50
N ALA A 176 2.96 2.79 7.68
CA ALA A 176 2.54 1.89 6.62
C ALA A 176 2.18 0.50 7.20
N PRO A 177 1.08 -0.13 6.75
CA PRO A 177 0.75 -1.50 7.14
C PRO A 177 1.83 -2.50 6.70
N ARG A 178 1.88 -3.65 7.37
CA ARG A 178 2.62 -4.83 6.91
C ARG A 178 1.63 -5.94 6.64
N ILE A 179 1.82 -6.68 5.56
CA ILE A 179 1.00 -7.83 5.25
C ILE A 179 1.89 -9.07 5.17
N ILE A 180 1.54 -10.08 5.97
CA ILE A 180 2.26 -11.35 6.06
C ILE A 180 1.22 -12.46 5.98
N ASP A 181 1.34 -13.30 4.97
CA ASP A 181 0.42 -14.42 4.76
C ASP A 181 -1.06 -13.99 4.79
N GLY A 182 -1.37 -12.88 4.09
CA GLY A 182 -2.71 -12.31 4.02
C GLY A 182 -3.21 -11.63 5.29
N LYS A 183 -2.39 -11.54 6.34
CA LYS A 183 -2.73 -10.86 7.60
C LYS A 183 -2.13 -9.47 7.63
N ILE A 184 -2.95 -8.47 7.91
CA ILE A 184 -2.54 -7.08 8.00
C ILE A 184 -2.15 -6.75 9.44
N ILE A 185 -0.96 -6.20 9.60
CA ILE A 185 -0.41 -5.73 10.87
C ILE A 185 -0.27 -4.22 10.80
N ILE A 186 -0.88 -3.53 11.74
CA ILE A 186 -0.80 -2.08 11.88
C ILE A 186 -0.85 -1.69 13.37
N GLY A 187 -0.18 -0.63 13.75
CA GLY A 187 -0.23 -0.03 15.07
C GLY A 187 -0.70 1.43 14.98
N ASN A 188 -1.03 2.00 16.13
CA ASN A 188 -1.36 3.42 16.25
C ASN A 188 -0.41 4.13 17.21
N GLY A 189 -0.19 5.42 16.99
CA GLY A 189 0.44 6.36 17.90
C GLY A 189 -0.59 7.08 18.79
N GLY A 190 -0.12 7.88 19.74
CA GLY A 190 -0.96 8.71 20.62
C GLY A 190 -1.37 8.04 21.91
N GLY A 191 -0.88 6.83 22.20
CA GLY A 191 -1.11 6.14 23.48
C GLY A 191 -0.16 6.59 24.60
N GLU A 192 0.87 7.34 24.24
CA GLU A 192 1.92 7.86 25.12
C GLU A 192 1.70 9.30 25.59
N PHE A 193 0.62 9.96 25.18
CA PHE A 193 0.27 11.35 25.52
C PHE A 193 -0.94 11.43 26.44
#